data_1238fe9bdbc7f0e08473bf9b462f0e79
#
_entry.id   1238fe9bdbc7f0e08473bf9b462f0e79
#
_cell.length_a   1.000
_cell.length_b   1.000
_cell.length_c   1.000
_cell.angle_alpha   90.00
_cell.angle_beta   90.00
_cell.angle_gamma   90.00
#
_symmetry.space_group_name_H-M   'P 1'
#
loop_
_entity.id
_entity.type
_entity.pdbx_description
1 polymer ?
#
loop_
_entity_poly.entity_id
_entity_poly.type
_entity_poly.pdbx_seq_one_letter_code
_entity_poly.pdbx_strand_id
1 'polypeptide(L)'
;KMDRVGYWAIEAWGGATFDTCMRFLDENPWERLRSIKAQTPNTPLAMLSRGQNLVGYKHYSRDICNHFIKAAKRNGVHVFRVFDALNDIRNVVDNAEAIKECGGHFEGAISYTMSPVHTLDSFLDYGQKLKDLGADSICIKDMAGMLTPYRTERMVKAFNAEIGLPLHIHCHYVGGMAPANILKAAEAGAAIADTAHAPLAFGNSHPAVEMIVAALQESRYDTGLDLDLLFEIAEYWEDIRKRGHYKRGVSSLTHMQVYSHQVPGGMMSNLVSQLEIQNAADRLPEVMREIPKVRAEVGYPPLVTPLSQIVGTQAVFNVLTGKRWSVVSKEMKDYICGYYGKAPGRMDKDIVAKVVGNSEMLPPDVAPGSLVTTTYAQVEEEIGDLAKSEEDVLMYALFPNEARTFLSKHRTSEKVDFLMEQESSHTKEDDYVDINQIRELVRVAEESGVGEIVVEEEGTRIAVRMPGTMSAEAAAVAAAAAPVAAVAPAPAAAPAAAADDVERPSDWYAVTAPMVGTFYTSDRK
;
A
#
# COMPACT_ATOMS: atom_id res chain seq x y z
N LYS A 1 12.46 -22.92 0.01
CA LYS A 1 12.92 -22.98 1.40
C LYS A 1 11.84 -22.47 2.35
N MET A 2 11.32 -21.26 2.21
CA MET A 2 10.30 -20.69 3.11
C MET A 2 9.09 -21.59 3.32
N ASP A 3 8.62 -22.31 2.29
CA ASP A 3 7.50 -23.26 2.39
C ASP A 3 7.80 -24.50 3.27
N ARG A 4 9.07 -24.73 3.64
CA ARG A 4 9.52 -25.85 4.47
C ARG A 4 9.67 -25.49 5.94
N VAL A 5 9.62 -24.21 6.28
CA VAL A 5 9.84 -23.72 7.65
C VAL A 5 8.71 -24.15 8.59
N GLY A 6 7.49 -24.22 8.09
CA GLY A 6 6.32 -24.54 8.92
C GLY A 6 5.64 -23.30 9.52
N TYR A 7 5.76 -22.14 8.87
CA TYR A 7 5.02 -20.94 9.27
C TYR A 7 3.51 -21.20 9.29
N TRP A 8 2.81 -20.56 10.22
CA TRP A 8 1.35 -20.53 10.23
C TRP A 8 0.77 -19.93 8.94
N ALA A 9 1.35 -18.82 8.48
CA ALA A 9 1.05 -18.21 7.19
C ALA A 9 2.22 -17.31 6.75
N ILE A 10 2.26 -16.98 5.45
CA ILE A 10 3.13 -15.94 4.87
C ILE A 10 2.25 -14.77 4.43
N GLU A 11 2.41 -13.60 5.03
CA GLU A 11 1.78 -12.37 4.53
C GLU A 11 2.55 -11.90 3.30
N ALA A 12 1.98 -12.13 2.12
CA ALA A 12 2.67 -11.99 0.85
C ALA A 12 2.00 -10.98 -0.10
N TRP A 13 0.76 -10.55 0.19
CA TRP A 13 -0.05 -9.82 -0.76
C TRP A 13 -1.04 -8.86 -0.07
N GLY A 14 -1.73 -8.02 -0.86
CA GLY A 14 -2.64 -7.01 -0.34
C GLY A 14 -1.94 -5.71 0.05
N GLY A 15 -2.64 -4.84 0.81
CA GLY A 15 -2.08 -3.56 1.23
C GLY A 15 -1.57 -2.71 0.07
N ALA A 16 -0.32 -2.26 0.15
CA ALA A 16 0.32 -1.49 -0.92
C ALA A 16 0.96 -2.36 -2.01
N THR A 17 1.06 -3.68 -1.83
CA THR A 17 1.70 -4.57 -2.81
C THR A 17 0.96 -4.56 -4.14
N PHE A 18 -0.36 -4.48 -4.12
CA PHE A 18 -1.21 -4.57 -5.30
C PHE A 18 -0.91 -3.46 -6.32
N ASP A 19 -0.98 -2.21 -5.90
CA ASP A 19 -0.73 -1.07 -6.80
C ASP A 19 0.76 -0.89 -7.12
N THR A 20 1.65 -1.25 -6.20
CA THR A 20 3.10 -1.24 -6.42
C THR A 20 3.52 -2.14 -7.58
N CYS A 21 2.88 -3.30 -7.76
CA CYS A 21 3.14 -4.19 -8.90
C CYS A 21 2.95 -3.44 -10.23
N MET A 22 1.83 -2.76 -10.41
CA MET A 22 1.52 -2.02 -11.63
C MET A 22 2.35 -0.74 -11.80
N ARG A 23 2.55 0.02 -10.70
CA ARG A 23 3.19 1.35 -10.73
C ARG A 23 4.70 1.32 -10.92
N PHE A 24 5.37 0.35 -10.28
CA PHE A 24 6.82 0.38 -10.11
C PHE A 24 7.53 -0.87 -10.60
N LEU A 25 6.83 -2.00 -10.69
CA LEU A 25 7.43 -3.28 -11.04
C LEU A 25 7.03 -3.76 -12.43
N ASP A 26 6.05 -3.11 -13.05
CA ASP A 26 5.48 -3.54 -14.33
C ASP A 26 5.02 -5.02 -14.30
N GLU A 27 4.42 -5.41 -13.17
CA GLU A 27 3.96 -6.78 -12.90
C GLU A 27 2.45 -6.83 -12.70
N ASN A 28 1.83 -7.94 -13.15
CA ASN A 28 0.45 -8.23 -12.81
C ASN A 28 0.35 -8.69 -11.35
N PRO A 29 -0.41 -8.00 -10.48
CA PRO A 29 -0.51 -8.34 -9.07
C PRO A 29 -1.13 -9.73 -8.82
N TRP A 30 -2.02 -10.18 -9.69
CA TRP A 30 -2.65 -11.51 -9.58
C TRP A 30 -1.70 -12.63 -9.99
N GLU A 31 -0.91 -12.44 -11.03
CA GLU A 31 0.14 -13.40 -11.43
C GLU A 31 1.22 -13.54 -10.38
N ARG A 32 1.62 -12.42 -9.75
CA ARG A 32 2.52 -12.46 -8.60
C ARG A 32 1.96 -13.33 -7.48
N LEU A 33 0.67 -13.18 -7.15
CA LEU A 33 0.01 -14.00 -6.12
C LEU A 33 0.04 -15.48 -6.47
N ARG A 34 -0.35 -15.83 -7.71
CA ARG A 34 -0.33 -17.22 -8.21
C ARG A 34 1.09 -17.80 -8.19
N SER A 35 2.07 -17.02 -8.62
CA SER A 35 3.49 -17.44 -8.64
C SER A 35 4.02 -17.72 -7.24
N ILE A 36 3.69 -16.88 -6.25
CA ILE A 36 4.05 -17.11 -4.85
C ILE A 36 3.36 -18.39 -4.35
N LYS A 37 2.04 -18.56 -4.61
CA LYS A 37 1.30 -19.75 -4.18
C LYS A 37 1.85 -21.03 -4.79
N ALA A 38 2.24 -21.01 -6.06
CA ALA A 38 2.85 -22.15 -6.73
C ALA A 38 4.19 -22.58 -6.07
N GLN A 39 4.95 -21.63 -5.53
CA GLN A 39 6.22 -21.88 -4.83
C GLN A 39 6.05 -22.19 -3.33
N THR A 40 4.86 -21.94 -2.78
CA THR A 40 4.53 -22.18 -1.36
C THR A 40 3.26 -23.01 -1.22
N PRO A 41 3.22 -24.24 -1.78
CA PRO A 41 2.02 -25.08 -1.79
C PRO A 41 1.53 -25.47 -0.39
N ASN A 42 2.45 -25.66 0.56
CA ASN A 42 2.14 -26.15 1.91
C ASN A 42 1.81 -25.02 2.90
N THR A 43 2.33 -23.79 2.66
CA THR A 43 2.14 -22.68 3.58
C THR A 43 0.94 -21.83 3.14
N PRO A 44 -0.01 -21.53 4.03
CA PRO A 44 -1.09 -20.59 3.75
C PRO A 44 -0.55 -19.20 3.41
N LEU A 45 -1.16 -18.54 2.41
CA LEU A 45 -0.86 -17.14 2.12
C LEU A 45 -1.87 -16.23 2.82
N ALA A 46 -1.36 -15.19 3.46
CA ALA A 46 -2.14 -14.14 4.09
C ALA A 46 -2.10 -12.84 3.27
N MET A 47 -3.18 -12.10 3.30
CA MET A 47 -3.26 -10.75 2.76
C MET A 47 -3.76 -9.75 3.79
N LEU A 48 -3.35 -8.49 3.64
CA LEU A 48 -3.90 -7.37 4.38
C LEU A 48 -5.00 -6.69 3.57
N SER A 49 -6.21 -6.57 4.17
CA SER A 49 -7.35 -5.84 3.63
C SER A 49 -7.74 -4.68 4.55
N ARG A 50 -7.97 -3.52 3.97
CA ARG A 50 -8.38 -2.29 4.69
C ARG A 50 -9.91 -2.19 4.74
N GLY A 51 -10.59 -3.23 5.24
CA GLY A 51 -12.05 -3.29 5.24
C GLY A 51 -12.64 -2.92 3.89
N GLN A 52 -13.65 -2.08 3.86
CA GLN A 52 -14.32 -1.61 2.63
C GLN A 52 -13.38 -0.89 1.64
N ASN A 53 -12.18 -0.49 2.06
CA ASN A 53 -11.17 0.07 1.15
C ASN A 53 -10.34 -1.01 0.44
N LEU A 54 -10.50 -2.28 0.77
CA LEU A 54 -9.73 -3.40 0.23
C LEU A 54 -8.22 -3.13 0.28
N VAL A 55 -7.58 -3.01 -0.88
CA VAL A 55 -6.17 -2.63 -1.01
C VAL A 55 -5.97 -1.15 -1.38
N GLY A 56 -7.08 -0.40 -1.58
CA GLY A 56 -7.08 1.02 -1.93
C GLY A 56 -7.19 1.98 -0.74
N TYR A 57 -7.57 3.22 -1.02
CA TYR A 57 -7.59 4.34 -0.07
C TYR A 57 -8.97 5.01 0.07
N LYS A 58 -9.97 4.50 -0.64
CA LYS A 58 -11.37 4.94 -0.61
C LYS A 58 -12.29 3.73 -0.43
N HIS A 59 -13.53 3.96 -0.02
CA HIS A 59 -14.52 2.89 0.04
C HIS A 59 -14.89 2.41 -1.37
N TYR A 60 -15.03 1.09 -1.50
CA TYR A 60 -15.60 0.42 -2.67
C TYR A 60 -16.99 -0.10 -2.31
N SER A 61 -17.80 -0.37 -3.32
CA SER A 61 -19.13 -0.96 -3.12
C SER A 61 -19.02 -2.41 -2.59
N ARG A 62 -20.08 -2.86 -1.95
CA ARG A 62 -20.21 -4.27 -1.52
C ARG A 62 -19.97 -5.24 -2.68
N ASP A 63 -20.44 -4.91 -3.88
CA ASP A 63 -20.29 -5.74 -5.07
C ASP A 63 -18.82 -5.91 -5.46
N ILE A 64 -18.07 -4.81 -5.54
CA ILE A 64 -16.64 -4.85 -5.81
C ILE A 64 -15.87 -5.58 -4.69
N CYS A 65 -16.22 -5.35 -3.42
CA CYS A 65 -15.61 -6.07 -2.29
C CYS A 65 -15.79 -7.58 -2.42
N ASN A 66 -17.00 -8.02 -2.77
CA ASN A 66 -17.34 -9.42 -2.92
C ASN A 66 -16.56 -10.09 -4.07
N HIS A 67 -16.53 -9.44 -5.25
CA HIS A 67 -15.74 -9.91 -6.40
C HIS A 67 -14.25 -10.00 -6.07
N PHE A 68 -13.68 -8.96 -5.44
CA PHE A 68 -12.26 -8.92 -5.10
C PHE A 68 -11.86 -10.01 -4.11
N ILE A 69 -12.60 -10.19 -3.02
CA ILE A 69 -12.32 -11.21 -2.01
C ILE A 69 -12.39 -12.61 -2.61
N LYS A 70 -13.44 -12.90 -3.40
CA LYS A 70 -13.59 -14.19 -4.07
C LYS A 70 -12.47 -14.44 -5.09
N ALA A 71 -12.07 -13.42 -5.85
CA ALA A 71 -10.93 -13.52 -6.76
C ALA A 71 -9.62 -13.77 -6.00
N ALA A 72 -9.35 -13.04 -4.92
CA ALA A 72 -8.16 -13.26 -4.10
C ALA A 72 -8.09 -14.68 -3.52
N LYS A 73 -9.24 -15.21 -3.06
CA LYS A 73 -9.33 -16.60 -2.58
C LYS A 73 -9.00 -17.60 -3.67
N ARG A 74 -9.57 -17.45 -4.86
CA ARG A 74 -9.30 -18.34 -6.02
C ARG A 74 -7.84 -18.31 -6.44
N ASN A 75 -7.19 -17.16 -6.32
CA ASN A 75 -5.79 -16.96 -6.66
C ASN A 75 -4.79 -17.38 -5.57
N GLY A 76 -5.27 -17.90 -4.44
CA GLY A 76 -4.41 -18.56 -3.44
C GLY A 76 -4.32 -17.89 -2.08
N VAL A 77 -5.07 -16.83 -1.79
CA VAL A 77 -5.17 -16.27 -0.44
C VAL A 77 -5.97 -17.21 0.46
N HIS A 78 -5.44 -17.51 1.64
CA HIS A 78 -6.06 -18.35 2.66
C HIS A 78 -6.55 -17.54 3.84
N VAL A 79 -5.73 -16.59 4.33
CA VAL A 79 -5.99 -15.75 5.49
C VAL A 79 -6.21 -14.32 5.03
N PHE A 80 -7.35 -13.76 5.39
CA PHE A 80 -7.71 -12.37 5.13
C PHE A 80 -7.65 -11.60 6.45
N ARG A 81 -6.57 -10.84 6.65
CA ARG A 81 -6.44 -9.91 7.76
C ARG A 81 -7.17 -8.63 7.41
N VAL A 82 -8.33 -8.42 8.01
CA VAL A 82 -9.19 -7.27 7.72
C VAL A 82 -9.14 -6.29 8.87
N PHE A 83 -8.74 -5.05 8.62
CA PHE A 83 -8.79 -3.97 9.60
C PHE A 83 -9.58 -2.78 9.09
N ASP A 84 -10.15 -2.02 10.01
CA ASP A 84 -10.60 -0.65 9.75
C ASP A 84 -9.76 0.34 10.55
N ALA A 85 -9.45 1.48 9.94
CA ALA A 85 -8.60 2.49 10.56
C ALA A 85 -9.21 3.12 11.83
N LEU A 86 -10.54 3.14 11.94
CA LEU A 86 -11.28 3.69 13.08
C LEU A 86 -11.78 2.63 14.04
N ASN A 87 -11.56 1.33 13.75
CA ASN A 87 -12.23 0.22 14.40
C ASN A 87 -13.77 0.34 14.30
N ASP A 88 -14.26 0.82 13.16
CA ASP A 88 -15.68 0.89 12.87
C ASP A 88 -16.12 -0.42 12.20
N ILE A 89 -16.89 -1.22 12.94
CA ILE A 89 -17.31 -2.54 12.49
C ILE A 89 -18.08 -2.50 11.16
N ARG A 90 -18.79 -1.39 10.88
CA ARG A 90 -19.60 -1.22 9.66
C ARG A 90 -18.76 -1.25 8.38
N ASN A 91 -17.48 -0.88 8.48
CA ASN A 91 -16.52 -0.92 7.37
C ASN A 91 -15.90 -2.30 7.15
N VAL A 92 -16.23 -3.28 7.97
CA VAL A 92 -15.67 -4.65 7.93
C VAL A 92 -16.69 -5.68 7.46
N VAL A 93 -17.99 -5.41 7.64
CA VAL A 93 -19.09 -6.36 7.39
C VAL A 93 -19.03 -7.02 6.02
N ASP A 94 -18.95 -6.22 4.96
CA ASP A 94 -18.99 -6.75 3.58
C ASP A 94 -17.81 -7.69 3.29
N ASN A 95 -16.62 -7.35 3.81
CA ASN A 95 -15.45 -8.22 3.66
C ASN A 95 -15.61 -9.52 4.47
N ALA A 96 -16.08 -9.42 5.71
CA ALA A 96 -16.29 -10.59 6.56
C ALA A 96 -17.26 -11.59 5.92
N GLU A 97 -18.39 -11.11 5.42
CA GLU A 97 -19.38 -11.92 4.72
C GLU A 97 -18.78 -12.59 3.47
N ALA A 98 -18.11 -11.84 2.61
CA ALA A 98 -17.49 -12.37 1.39
C ALA A 98 -16.42 -13.42 1.69
N ILE A 99 -15.61 -13.22 2.73
CA ILE A 99 -14.56 -14.16 3.17
C ILE A 99 -15.20 -15.46 3.67
N LYS A 100 -16.24 -15.36 4.50
CA LYS A 100 -16.94 -16.55 5.02
C LYS A 100 -17.66 -17.32 3.90
N GLU A 101 -18.30 -16.62 2.96
CA GLU A 101 -18.95 -17.24 1.80
C GLU A 101 -17.99 -18.05 0.93
N CYS A 102 -16.74 -17.57 0.73
CA CYS A 102 -15.75 -18.27 -0.08
C CYS A 102 -14.86 -19.25 0.70
N GLY A 103 -15.12 -19.45 2.01
CA GLY A 103 -14.36 -20.36 2.87
C GLY A 103 -12.92 -19.88 3.13
N GLY A 104 -12.71 -18.57 3.20
CA GLY A 104 -11.47 -17.96 3.67
C GLY A 104 -11.39 -17.94 5.20
N HIS A 105 -10.17 -17.84 5.75
CA HIS A 105 -9.96 -17.56 7.16
C HIS A 105 -10.10 -16.05 7.39
N PHE A 106 -11.09 -15.65 8.18
CA PHE A 106 -11.31 -14.25 8.54
C PHE A 106 -10.54 -13.92 9.82
N GLU A 107 -9.43 -13.19 9.68
CA GLU A 107 -8.70 -12.60 10.80
C GLU A 107 -9.14 -11.15 11.00
N GLY A 108 -9.94 -10.91 12.03
CA GLY A 108 -10.39 -9.56 12.40
C GLY A 108 -9.28 -8.79 13.11
N ALA A 109 -8.83 -7.67 12.54
CA ALA A 109 -7.72 -6.92 13.12
C ALA A 109 -8.19 -5.64 13.81
N ILE A 110 -7.65 -5.41 15.01
CA ILE A 110 -7.88 -4.24 15.85
C ILE A 110 -6.74 -3.24 15.62
N SER A 111 -7.05 -2.07 15.09
CA SER A 111 -6.10 -0.97 14.97
C SER A 111 -5.74 -0.44 16.36
N TYR A 112 -4.61 -0.92 16.89
CA TYR A 112 -4.15 -0.55 18.23
C TYR A 112 -3.59 0.87 18.25
N THR A 113 -3.99 1.64 19.25
CA THR A 113 -3.46 2.98 19.52
C THR A 113 -3.67 3.36 20.98
N MET A 114 -3.08 4.46 21.40
CA MET A 114 -3.22 5.00 22.75
C MET A 114 -3.92 6.37 22.72
N SER A 115 -4.97 6.52 23.53
CA SER A 115 -5.64 7.80 23.76
C SER A 115 -6.58 7.69 24.97
N PRO A 116 -7.18 8.78 25.44
CA PRO A 116 -8.17 8.71 26.51
C PRO A 116 -9.40 7.85 26.20
N VAL A 117 -9.70 7.61 24.90
CA VAL A 117 -10.89 6.85 24.46
C VAL A 117 -10.57 5.40 24.04
N HIS A 118 -9.30 5.08 23.82
CA HIS A 118 -8.86 3.73 23.48
C HIS A 118 -8.44 2.99 24.76
N THR A 119 -9.41 2.39 25.42
CA THR A 119 -9.23 1.59 26.64
C THR A 119 -9.21 0.10 26.32
N LEU A 120 -8.82 -0.74 27.28
CA LEU A 120 -8.90 -2.19 27.14
C LEU A 120 -10.34 -2.62 26.82
N ASP A 121 -11.31 -2.08 27.53
CA ASP A 121 -12.73 -2.40 27.33
C ASP A 121 -13.21 -2.04 25.93
N SER A 122 -12.77 -0.89 25.37
CA SER A 122 -13.12 -0.51 24.00
C SER A 122 -12.55 -1.47 22.95
N PHE A 123 -11.36 -2.03 23.19
CA PHE A 123 -10.78 -3.05 22.32
C PHE A 123 -11.48 -4.40 22.47
N LEU A 124 -11.87 -4.80 23.68
CA LEU A 124 -12.64 -6.01 23.93
C LEU A 124 -14.03 -5.94 23.28
N ASP A 125 -14.72 -4.78 23.42
CA ASP A 125 -16.01 -4.55 22.74
C ASP A 125 -15.90 -4.69 21.23
N TYR A 126 -14.83 -4.14 20.63
CA TYR A 126 -14.59 -4.30 19.19
C TYR A 126 -14.21 -5.73 18.83
N GLY A 127 -13.40 -6.39 19.65
CA GLY A 127 -13.06 -7.81 19.48
C GLY A 127 -14.28 -8.72 19.51
N GLN A 128 -15.25 -8.43 20.41
CA GLN A 128 -16.51 -9.16 20.46
C GLN A 128 -17.34 -8.95 19.17
N LYS A 129 -17.42 -7.73 18.66
CA LYS A 129 -18.10 -7.45 17.37
C LYS A 129 -17.45 -8.20 16.20
N LEU A 130 -16.11 -8.30 16.16
CA LEU A 130 -15.42 -9.09 15.15
C LEU A 130 -15.75 -10.59 15.28
N LYS A 131 -15.78 -11.12 16.51
CA LYS A 131 -16.21 -12.49 16.79
C LYS A 131 -17.65 -12.74 16.33
N ASP A 132 -18.55 -11.81 16.61
CA ASP A 132 -19.96 -11.90 16.21
C ASP A 132 -20.14 -11.88 14.68
N LEU A 133 -19.23 -11.23 13.94
CA LEU A 133 -19.13 -11.31 12.47
C LEU A 133 -18.51 -12.63 11.97
N GLY A 134 -18.12 -13.54 12.87
CA GLY A 134 -17.56 -14.84 12.52
C GLY A 134 -16.05 -14.83 12.28
N ALA A 135 -15.29 -13.95 12.95
CA ALA A 135 -13.84 -13.99 12.90
C ALA A 135 -13.32 -15.36 13.41
N ASP A 136 -12.36 -15.92 12.69
CA ASP A 136 -11.69 -17.17 13.05
C ASP A 136 -10.49 -16.92 14.00
N SER A 137 -9.91 -15.71 13.94
CA SER A 137 -8.87 -15.22 14.85
C SER A 137 -8.95 -13.69 14.99
N ILE A 138 -8.33 -13.15 16.03
CA ILE A 138 -8.24 -11.71 16.27
C ILE A 138 -6.78 -11.28 16.21
N CYS A 139 -6.47 -10.20 15.48
CA CYS A 139 -5.15 -9.61 15.43
C CYS A 139 -5.11 -8.28 16.20
N ILE A 140 -4.22 -8.14 17.16
CA ILE A 140 -3.87 -6.83 17.74
C ILE A 140 -2.80 -6.21 16.86
N LYS A 141 -3.19 -5.20 16.06
CA LYS A 141 -2.34 -4.57 15.05
C LYS A 141 -1.73 -3.28 15.57
N ASP A 142 -0.51 -3.37 16.09
CA ASP A 142 0.28 -2.23 16.58
C ASP A 142 1.27 -1.75 15.51
N MET A 143 0.78 -0.95 14.58
CA MET A 143 1.56 -0.42 13.46
C MET A 143 2.60 0.62 13.88
N ALA A 144 2.42 1.28 15.01
CA ALA A 144 3.34 2.28 15.54
C ALA A 144 4.36 1.70 16.55
N GLY A 145 4.22 0.43 16.95
CA GLY A 145 5.11 -0.20 17.93
C GLY A 145 4.99 0.40 19.33
N MET A 146 3.77 0.71 19.77
CA MET A 146 3.47 1.37 21.05
C MET A 146 3.10 0.41 22.17
N LEU A 147 2.89 -0.87 21.87
CA LEU A 147 2.70 -1.89 22.89
C LEU A 147 3.92 -1.97 23.81
N THR A 148 3.66 -2.21 25.10
CA THR A 148 4.70 -2.51 26.07
C THR A 148 4.48 -3.91 26.64
N PRO A 149 5.51 -4.61 27.14
CA PRO A 149 5.38 -6.01 27.54
C PRO A 149 4.22 -6.28 28.50
N TYR A 150 4.09 -5.51 29.57
CA TYR A 150 3.02 -5.70 30.54
C TYR A 150 1.64 -5.28 30.06
N ARG A 151 1.56 -4.35 29.10
CA ARG A 151 0.28 -4.01 28.46
C ARG A 151 -0.15 -5.12 27.53
N THR A 152 0.78 -5.68 26.75
CA THR A 152 0.56 -6.85 25.90
C THR A 152 0.06 -8.04 26.73
N GLU A 153 0.73 -8.35 27.83
CA GLU A 153 0.31 -9.43 28.74
C GLU A 153 -1.14 -9.24 29.22
N ARG A 154 -1.49 -8.04 29.67
CA ARG A 154 -2.85 -7.75 30.15
C ARG A 154 -3.89 -7.89 29.03
N MET A 155 -3.58 -7.36 27.83
CA MET A 155 -4.48 -7.48 26.68
C MET A 155 -4.69 -8.95 26.30
N VAL A 156 -3.62 -9.72 26.16
CA VAL A 156 -3.72 -11.14 25.76
C VAL A 156 -4.55 -11.91 26.78
N LYS A 157 -4.29 -11.73 28.07
CA LYS A 157 -5.08 -12.39 29.13
C LYS A 157 -6.57 -12.03 29.07
N ALA A 158 -6.90 -10.75 28.87
CA ALA A 158 -8.28 -10.29 28.77
C ALA A 158 -8.98 -10.85 27.52
N PHE A 159 -8.33 -10.79 26.36
CA PHE A 159 -8.88 -11.35 25.12
C PHE A 159 -9.11 -12.86 25.19
N ASN A 160 -8.18 -13.60 25.78
CA ASN A 160 -8.35 -15.04 25.98
C ASN A 160 -9.52 -15.36 26.92
N ALA A 161 -9.71 -14.57 27.98
CA ALA A 161 -10.78 -14.77 28.95
C ALA A 161 -12.17 -14.40 28.41
N GLU A 162 -12.27 -13.30 27.65
CA GLU A 162 -13.57 -12.74 27.26
C GLU A 162 -13.97 -13.07 25.82
N ILE A 163 -13.01 -13.06 24.89
CA ILE A 163 -13.26 -13.35 23.47
C ILE A 163 -13.04 -14.83 23.16
N GLY A 164 -11.93 -15.41 23.61
CA GLY A 164 -11.64 -16.85 23.48
C GLY A 164 -11.33 -17.33 22.06
N LEU A 165 -11.02 -16.43 21.11
CA LEU A 165 -10.50 -16.77 19.80
C LEU A 165 -8.96 -16.77 19.80
N PRO A 166 -8.30 -17.51 18.89
CA PRO A 166 -6.86 -17.42 18.72
C PRO A 166 -6.42 -15.95 18.54
N LEU A 167 -5.48 -15.50 19.39
CA LEU A 167 -5.02 -14.11 19.36
C LEU A 167 -3.67 -14.02 18.65
N HIS A 168 -3.60 -13.10 17.68
CA HIS A 168 -2.43 -12.79 16.88
C HIS A 168 -1.84 -11.44 17.32
N ILE A 169 -0.52 -11.38 17.52
CA ILE A 169 0.18 -10.14 17.86
C ILE A 169 0.98 -9.65 16.65
N HIS A 170 0.55 -8.55 16.07
CA HIS A 170 1.24 -7.82 15.01
C HIS A 170 1.81 -6.53 15.62
N CYS A 171 3.11 -6.50 15.85
CA CYS A 171 3.77 -5.38 16.49
C CYS A 171 5.01 -4.95 15.69
N HIS A 172 4.99 -3.69 15.21
CA HIS A 172 6.15 -3.11 14.54
C HIS A 172 7.28 -2.82 15.53
N TYR A 173 8.52 -2.82 15.04
CA TYR A 173 9.71 -2.68 15.89
C TYR A 173 10.04 -1.22 16.25
N VAL A 174 9.27 -0.24 15.79
CA VAL A 174 9.60 1.21 15.89
C VAL A 174 10.04 1.62 17.29
N GLY A 175 9.33 1.19 18.34
CA GLY A 175 9.66 1.47 19.74
C GLY A 175 10.71 0.52 20.35
N GLY A 176 11.22 -0.46 19.61
CA GLY A 176 12.21 -1.44 20.08
C GLY A 176 11.67 -2.50 21.04
N MET A 177 10.38 -2.45 21.43
CA MET A 177 9.79 -3.33 22.44
C MET A 177 9.17 -4.61 21.86
N ALA A 178 9.05 -4.73 20.54
CA ALA A 178 8.34 -5.83 19.89
C ALA A 178 8.80 -7.24 20.33
N PRO A 179 10.11 -7.57 20.47
CA PRO A 179 10.52 -8.87 20.96
C PRO A 179 10.01 -9.17 22.36
N ALA A 180 10.14 -8.22 23.29
CA ALA A 180 9.66 -8.38 24.66
C ALA A 180 8.12 -8.48 24.72
N ASN A 181 7.41 -7.76 23.82
CA ASN A 181 5.96 -7.88 23.69
C ASN A 181 5.55 -9.27 23.25
N ILE A 182 6.23 -9.86 22.24
CA ILE A 182 5.93 -11.22 21.76
C ILE A 182 6.20 -12.26 22.83
N LEU A 183 7.33 -12.16 23.56
CA LEU A 183 7.61 -13.07 24.67
C LEU A 183 6.50 -13.01 25.74
N LYS A 184 6.09 -11.80 26.14
CA LYS A 184 4.99 -11.63 27.10
C LYS A 184 3.65 -12.06 26.54
N ALA A 185 3.43 -11.92 25.25
CA ALA A 185 2.23 -12.42 24.58
C ALA A 185 2.18 -13.97 24.61
N ALA A 186 3.28 -14.63 24.28
CA ALA A 186 3.40 -16.09 24.34
C ALA A 186 3.13 -16.61 25.77
N GLU A 187 3.77 -16.00 26.79
CA GLU A 187 3.54 -16.33 28.21
C GLU A 187 2.06 -16.16 28.61
N ALA A 188 1.37 -15.18 28.05
CA ALA A 188 -0.03 -14.89 28.34
C ALA A 188 -1.01 -15.75 27.51
N GLY A 189 -0.54 -16.51 26.51
CA GLY A 189 -1.34 -17.42 25.70
C GLY A 189 -1.77 -16.86 24.34
N ALA A 190 -1.02 -15.94 23.75
CA ALA A 190 -1.19 -15.58 22.33
C ALA A 190 -0.83 -16.80 21.44
N ALA A 191 -1.59 -16.98 20.37
CA ALA A 191 -1.44 -18.12 19.47
C ALA A 191 -0.46 -17.85 18.31
N ILE A 192 -0.36 -16.61 17.85
CA ILE A 192 0.36 -16.23 16.64
C ILE A 192 1.10 -14.92 16.86
N ALA A 193 2.27 -14.74 16.25
CA ALA A 193 3.01 -13.50 16.23
C ALA A 193 3.62 -13.25 14.86
N ASP A 194 3.56 -11.98 14.39
CA ASP A 194 4.22 -11.56 13.15
C ASP A 194 5.71 -11.27 13.38
N THR A 195 6.50 -11.74 12.44
CA THR A 195 7.96 -11.55 12.39
C THR A 195 8.42 -11.29 10.95
N ALA A 196 9.67 -10.92 10.78
CA ALA A 196 10.31 -10.81 9.46
C ALA A 196 11.70 -11.45 9.52
N HIS A 197 12.27 -11.87 8.38
CA HIS A 197 13.65 -12.32 8.34
C HIS A 197 14.64 -11.21 8.69
N ALA A 198 15.69 -11.53 9.43
CA ALA A 198 16.64 -10.56 10.01
C ALA A 198 17.12 -9.46 9.04
N PRO A 199 17.44 -9.73 7.76
CA PRO A 199 17.85 -8.68 6.82
C PRO A 199 16.77 -7.64 6.50
N LEU A 200 15.50 -8.00 6.67
CA LEU A 200 14.32 -7.18 6.37
C LEU A 200 13.54 -6.77 7.64
N ALA A 201 14.03 -7.20 8.81
CA ALA A 201 13.44 -6.92 10.12
C ALA A 201 13.85 -5.55 10.67
N PHE A 202 13.32 -5.22 11.85
CA PHE A 202 13.63 -4.03 12.65
C PHE A 202 13.08 -2.71 12.06
N GLY A 203 13.35 -1.61 12.74
CA GLY A 203 12.88 -0.28 12.34
C GLY A 203 11.36 -0.25 12.13
N ASN A 204 10.92 0.01 10.91
CA ASN A 204 9.49 0.04 10.55
C ASN A 204 8.89 -1.34 10.25
N SER A 205 9.70 -2.38 10.28
CA SER A 205 9.28 -3.78 10.09
C SER A 205 8.97 -4.45 11.44
N HIS A 206 8.96 -5.76 11.45
CA HIS A 206 8.75 -6.61 12.63
C HIS A 206 10.07 -7.02 13.29
N PRO A 207 10.06 -7.64 14.48
CA PRO A 207 11.24 -8.31 15.02
C PRO A 207 11.67 -9.47 14.12
N ALA A 208 12.96 -9.81 14.18
CA ALA A 208 13.49 -10.92 13.41
C ALA A 208 12.91 -12.26 13.88
N VAL A 209 12.49 -13.12 12.94
CA VAL A 209 11.98 -14.46 13.26
C VAL A 209 13.04 -15.29 13.96
N GLU A 210 14.29 -15.20 13.50
CA GLU A 210 15.44 -15.90 14.07
C GLU A 210 15.63 -15.56 15.57
N MET A 211 15.44 -14.27 15.91
CA MET A 211 15.52 -13.78 17.29
C MET A 211 14.37 -14.34 18.16
N ILE A 212 13.15 -14.34 17.64
CA ILE A 212 11.97 -14.80 18.40
C ILE A 212 12.03 -16.31 18.59
N VAL A 213 12.39 -17.07 17.55
CA VAL A 213 12.55 -18.52 17.64
C VAL A 213 13.63 -18.88 18.66
N ALA A 214 14.81 -18.27 18.56
CA ALA A 214 15.91 -18.51 19.52
C ALA A 214 15.52 -18.14 20.96
N ALA A 215 14.76 -17.06 21.16
CA ALA A 215 14.33 -16.62 22.49
C ALA A 215 13.26 -17.53 23.12
N LEU A 216 12.52 -18.29 22.32
CA LEU A 216 11.48 -19.23 22.78
C LEU A 216 11.97 -20.67 22.91
N GLN A 217 13.16 -21.01 22.37
CA GLN A 217 13.77 -22.32 22.55
C GLN A 217 13.89 -22.67 24.03
N GLU A 218 13.89 -23.98 24.34
CA GLU A 218 13.97 -24.53 25.71
C GLU A 218 12.82 -24.06 26.65
N SER A 219 11.83 -23.35 26.12
CA SER A 219 10.63 -22.97 26.87
C SER A 219 9.44 -23.84 26.46
N ARG A 220 8.36 -23.80 27.24
CA ARG A 220 7.09 -24.44 26.85
C ARG A 220 6.40 -23.75 25.65
N TYR A 221 6.96 -22.66 25.17
CA TYR A 221 6.47 -21.89 24.03
C TYR A 221 7.38 -22.05 22.80
N ASP A 222 8.28 -23.03 22.84
CA ASP A 222 9.14 -23.37 21.72
C ASP A 222 8.28 -23.60 20.46
N THR A 223 8.63 -22.91 19.39
CA THR A 223 7.91 -22.97 18.12
C THR A 223 8.17 -24.25 17.33
N GLY A 224 9.25 -24.96 17.66
CA GLY A 224 9.73 -26.11 16.90
C GLY A 224 10.25 -25.79 15.50
N LEU A 225 10.42 -24.50 15.16
CA LEU A 225 10.98 -24.09 13.88
C LEU A 225 12.49 -24.32 13.83
N ASP A 226 12.98 -24.81 12.70
CA ASP A 226 14.40 -25.07 12.46
C ASP A 226 15.18 -23.77 12.30
N LEU A 227 15.99 -23.43 13.31
CA LEU A 227 16.75 -22.19 13.36
C LEU A 227 17.87 -22.13 12.29
N ASP A 228 18.47 -23.27 11.95
CA ASP A 228 19.51 -23.35 10.91
C ASP A 228 18.91 -23.06 9.54
N LEU A 229 17.72 -23.59 9.25
CA LEU A 229 16.97 -23.26 8.03
C LEU A 229 16.61 -21.77 7.98
N LEU A 230 16.25 -21.15 9.11
CA LEU A 230 15.95 -19.72 9.19
C LEU A 230 17.20 -18.88 8.89
N PHE A 231 18.37 -19.25 9.42
CA PHE A 231 19.64 -18.58 9.10
C PHE A 231 20.00 -18.71 7.62
N GLU A 232 19.82 -19.89 7.03
CA GLU A 232 20.03 -20.09 5.58
C GLU A 232 19.13 -19.21 4.73
N ILE A 233 17.88 -19.00 5.13
CA ILE A 233 16.95 -18.09 4.46
C ILE A 233 17.36 -16.63 4.68
N ALA A 234 17.79 -16.27 5.87
CA ALA A 234 18.27 -14.91 6.18
C ALA A 234 19.51 -14.55 5.35
N GLU A 235 20.47 -15.46 5.18
CA GLU A 235 21.62 -15.25 4.30
C GLU A 235 21.20 -14.97 2.85
N TYR A 236 20.23 -15.72 2.33
CA TYR A 236 19.68 -15.49 0.99
C TYR A 236 19.05 -14.11 0.87
N TRP A 237 18.25 -13.68 1.84
CA TRP A 237 17.64 -12.35 1.83
C TRP A 237 18.66 -11.24 2.00
N GLU A 238 19.74 -11.47 2.79
CA GLU A 238 20.83 -10.50 2.91
C GLU A 238 21.57 -10.31 1.57
N ASP A 239 21.76 -11.39 0.82
CA ASP A 239 22.36 -11.33 -0.52
C ASP A 239 21.46 -10.57 -1.51
N ILE A 240 20.14 -10.86 -1.53
CA ILE A 240 19.16 -10.09 -2.33
C ILE A 240 19.20 -8.62 -1.95
N ARG A 241 19.17 -8.31 -0.65
CA ARG A 241 19.21 -6.93 -0.15
C ARG A 241 20.46 -6.18 -0.63
N LYS A 242 21.62 -6.83 -0.54
CA LYS A 242 22.91 -6.24 -0.99
C LYS A 242 22.91 -6.02 -2.48
N ARG A 243 22.52 -7.00 -3.29
CA ARG A 243 22.46 -6.90 -4.75
C ARG A 243 21.48 -5.82 -5.22
N GLY A 244 20.33 -5.71 -4.58
CA GLY A 244 19.32 -4.68 -4.87
C GLY A 244 19.61 -3.32 -4.22
N HIS A 245 20.71 -3.17 -3.48
CA HIS A 245 21.06 -1.95 -2.72
C HIS A 245 19.96 -1.48 -1.76
N TYR A 246 19.08 -2.39 -1.31
CA TYR A 246 18.01 -2.05 -0.39
C TYR A 246 18.56 -1.73 1.00
N LYS A 247 18.18 -0.57 1.55
CA LYS A 247 18.56 -0.16 2.91
C LYS A 247 17.86 -1.04 3.96
N ARG A 248 18.55 -1.31 5.07
CA ARG A 248 17.90 -1.86 6.27
C ARG A 248 17.11 -0.77 6.97
N GLY A 249 15.80 -0.87 6.93
CA GLY A 249 14.91 0.10 7.57
C GLY A 249 15.08 1.53 7.05
N VAL A 250 14.10 2.36 7.34
CA VAL A 250 14.17 3.79 7.05
C VAL A 250 14.61 4.48 8.33
N SER A 251 15.82 5.04 8.37
CA SER A 251 16.39 5.78 9.54
C SER A 251 16.88 4.91 10.71
N SER A 252 16.68 5.33 11.95
CA SER A 252 17.16 4.65 13.15
C SER A 252 16.49 3.30 13.39
N LEU A 253 17.21 2.34 13.96
CA LEU A 253 16.66 1.02 14.33
C LEU A 253 15.48 1.13 15.31
N THR A 254 15.51 2.15 16.17
CA THR A 254 14.43 2.43 17.13
C THR A 254 14.18 3.93 17.23
N HIS A 255 12.92 4.30 17.48
CA HIS A 255 12.51 5.69 17.66
C HIS A 255 11.58 5.83 18.86
N MET A 256 12.14 5.96 20.07
CA MET A 256 11.38 5.96 21.32
C MET A 256 10.38 7.11 21.44
N GLN A 257 10.56 8.20 20.72
CA GLN A 257 9.58 9.32 20.71
C GLN A 257 8.23 8.93 20.12
N VAL A 258 8.11 7.76 19.49
CA VAL A 258 6.82 7.22 19.01
C VAL A 258 5.78 7.16 20.14
N TYR A 259 6.19 6.92 21.38
CA TYR A 259 5.29 6.95 22.54
C TYR A 259 4.70 8.34 22.82
N SER A 260 5.35 9.40 22.35
CA SER A 260 4.86 10.79 22.48
C SER A 260 3.98 11.20 21.31
N HIS A 261 4.44 11.04 20.07
CA HIS A 261 3.72 11.53 18.89
C HIS A 261 2.84 10.47 18.21
N GLN A 262 3.08 9.17 18.47
CA GLN A 262 2.34 8.02 17.94
C GLN A 262 2.34 7.90 16.41
N VAL A 263 3.32 8.52 15.74
CA VAL A 263 3.46 8.52 14.29
C VAL A 263 4.18 7.24 13.86
N PRO A 264 3.54 6.39 13.04
CA PRO A 264 4.17 5.20 12.47
C PRO A 264 5.31 5.56 11.51
N GLY A 265 6.26 4.64 11.33
CA GLY A 265 7.43 4.89 10.49
C GLY A 265 7.09 5.21 9.02
N GLY A 266 6.11 4.54 8.44
CA GLY A 266 5.66 4.83 7.07
C GLY A 266 5.05 6.24 6.93
N MET A 267 4.34 6.73 7.95
CA MET A 267 3.85 8.12 7.97
C MET A 267 5.01 9.11 8.07
N MET A 268 6.04 8.80 8.84
CA MET A 268 7.23 9.66 8.99
C MET A 268 7.89 9.92 7.64
N SER A 269 8.11 8.87 6.84
CA SER A 269 8.73 9.00 5.51
C SER A 269 7.90 9.91 4.61
N ASN A 270 6.56 9.76 4.62
CA ASN A 270 5.68 10.61 3.83
C ASN A 270 5.72 12.08 4.27
N LEU A 271 5.77 12.35 5.58
CA LEU A 271 5.88 13.71 6.11
C LEU A 271 7.19 14.37 5.70
N VAL A 272 8.31 13.66 5.78
CA VAL A 272 9.62 14.14 5.34
C VAL A 272 9.55 14.51 3.85
N SER A 273 9.09 13.60 3.00
CA SER A 273 8.98 13.87 1.55
C SER A 273 8.07 15.05 1.24
N GLN A 274 6.92 15.19 1.92
CA GLN A 274 6.03 16.34 1.74
C GLN A 274 6.69 17.66 2.12
N LEU A 275 7.43 17.70 3.22
CA LEU A 275 8.13 18.89 3.67
C LEU A 275 9.33 19.23 2.77
N GLU A 276 10.05 18.25 2.26
CA GLU A 276 11.14 18.44 1.29
C GLU A 276 10.63 19.08 0.00
N ILE A 277 9.52 18.61 -0.55
CA ILE A 277 8.88 19.22 -1.74
C ILE A 277 8.52 20.68 -1.50
N GLN A 278 8.17 21.06 -0.26
CA GLN A 278 7.83 22.43 0.13
C GLN A 278 9.04 23.24 0.60
N ASN A 279 10.28 22.71 0.51
CA ASN A 279 11.52 23.31 1.05
C ASN A 279 11.39 23.67 2.55
N ALA A 280 10.71 22.86 3.33
CA ALA A 280 10.40 23.09 4.74
C ALA A 280 10.75 21.86 5.63
N ALA A 281 11.77 21.10 5.26
CA ALA A 281 12.20 19.89 5.98
C ALA A 281 12.62 20.20 7.43
N ASP A 282 13.17 21.38 7.69
CA ASP A 282 13.55 21.91 9.01
C ASP A 282 12.35 22.06 9.95
N ARG A 283 11.12 22.18 9.43
CA ARG A 283 9.89 22.31 10.20
C ARG A 283 9.29 20.97 10.67
N LEU A 284 9.90 19.84 10.34
CA LEU A 284 9.45 18.52 10.78
C LEU A 284 9.21 18.45 12.31
N PRO A 285 10.07 18.99 13.19
CA PRO A 285 9.81 18.98 14.63
C PRO A 285 8.54 19.72 15.05
N GLU A 286 8.14 20.77 14.32
CA GLU A 286 6.89 21.49 14.56
C GLU A 286 5.69 20.64 14.16
N VAL A 287 5.74 20.01 12.99
CA VAL A 287 4.70 19.10 12.51
C VAL A 287 4.51 17.93 13.48
N MET A 288 5.60 17.36 13.99
CA MET A 288 5.55 16.28 14.97
C MET A 288 4.86 16.68 16.28
N ARG A 289 4.99 17.93 16.71
CA ARG A 289 4.27 18.48 17.88
C ARG A 289 2.82 18.85 17.57
N GLU A 290 2.50 19.11 16.31
CA GLU A 290 1.15 19.48 15.87
C GLU A 290 0.23 18.24 15.67
N ILE A 291 0.77 17.11 15.23
CA ILE A 291 0.02 15.86 14.97
C ILE A 291 -0.82 15.43 16.19
N PRO A 292 -0.30 15.32 17.42
CA PRO A 292 -1.11 14.94 18.58
C PRO A 292 -2.28 15.90 18.86
N LYS A 293 -2.11 17.20 18.57
CA LYS A 293 -3.15 18.21 18.76
C LYS A 293 -4.28 18.03 17.73
N VAL A 294 -3.91 17.96 16.44
CA VAL A 294 -4.88 17.70 15.37
C VAL A 294 -5.64 16.41 15.66
N ARG A 295 -4.92 15.34 16.03
CA ARG A 295 -5.51 14.06 16.35
C ARG A 295 -6.54 14.14 17.50
N ALA A 296 -6.23 14.89 18.57
CA ALA A 296 -7.14 15.08 19.68
C ALA A 296 -8.39 15.87 19.27
N GLU A 297 -8.23 16.91 18.49
CA GLU A 297 -9.32 17.77 18.01
C GLU A 297 -10.29 17.03 17.09
N VAL A 298 -9.82 16.03 16.35
CA VAL A 298 -10.67 15.25 15.44
C VAL A 298 -11.10 13.88 16.01
N GLY A 299 -11.09 13.72 17.33
CA GLY A 299 -11.66 12.55 18.01
C GLY A 299 -10.75 11.34 18.13
N TYR A 300 -9.44 11.54 18.14
CA TYR A 300 -8.41 10.52 18.39
C TYR A 300 -8.38 9.35 17.40
N PRO A 301 -8.43 9.56 16.08
CA PRO A 301 -8.31 8.43 15.16
C PRO A 301 -6.98 7.69 15.35
N PRO A 302 -6.93 6.38 15.22
CA PRO A 302 -5.68 5.64 15.09
C PRO A 302 -4.89 6.14 13.87
N LEU A 303 -3.56 6.30 14.02
CA LEU A 303 -2.71 6.76 12.93
C LEU A 303 -2.31 5.59 12.03
N VAL A 304 -3.30 4.97 11.40
CA VAL A 304 -3.15 3.94 10.36
C VAL A 304 -3.76 4.45 9.06
N THR A 305 -3.34 3.88 7.93
CA THR A 305 -3.84 4.27 6.60
C THR A 305 -5.37 4.09 6.47
N PRO A 306 -6.14 5.07 5.96
CA PRO A 306 -5.68 6.36 5.40
C PRO A 306 -5.57 7.50 6.43
N LEU A 307 -6.02 7.32 7.67
CA LEU A 307 -6.13 8.39 8.68
C LEU A 307 -4.79 9.01 9.05
N SER A 308 -3.69 8.22 9.00
CA SER A 308 -2.33 8.74 9.22
C SER A 308 -1.97 9.84 8.23
N GLN A 309 -2.27 9.65 6.93
CA GLN A 309 -2.03 10.65 5.91
C GLN A 309 -2.93 11.88 6.13
N ILE A 310 -4.21 11.69 6.39
CA ILE A 310 -5.19 12.77 6.60
C ILE A 310 -4.76 13.68 7.76
N VAL A 311 -4.45 13.09 8.92
CA VAL A 311 -4.00 13.84 10.10
C VAL A 311 -2.63 14.48 9.88
N GLY A 312 -1.72 13.77 9.21
CA GLY A 312 -0.39 14.29 8.88
C GLY A 312 -0.45 15.51 7.97
N THR A 313 -1.19 15.42 6.88
CA THR A 313 -1.38 16.53 5.92
C THR A 313 -2.00 17.74 6.60
N GLN A 314 -3.01 17.55 7.48
CA GLN A 314 -3.58 18.67 8.23
C GLN A 314 -2.58 19.31 9.18
N ALA A 315 -1.75 18.52 9.85
CA ALA A 315 -0.68 19.06 10.70
C ALA A 315 0.36 19.86 9.89
N VAL A 316 0.74 19.38 8.71
CA VAL A 316 1.62 20.11 7.78
C VAL A 316 0.97 21.44 7.36
N PHE A 317 -0.30 21.45 6.98
CA PHE A 317 -1.00 22.69 6.62
C PHE A 317 -1.04 23.69 7.78
N ASN A 318 -1.36 23.24 9.00
CA ASN A 318 -1.39 24.10 10.18
C ASN A 318 -0.04 24.77 10.43
N VAL A 319 1.05 24.02 10.25
CA VAL A 319 2.42 24.51 10.47
C VAL A 319 2.84 25.45 9.34
N LEU A 320 2.70 25.06 8.07
CA LEU A 320 3.19 25.84 6.94
C LEU A 320 2.45 27.17 6.78
N THR A 321 1.13 27.20 7.03
CA THR A 321 0.35 28.44 6.95
C THR A 321 0.51 29.36 8.16
N GLY A 322 1.08 28.85 9.26
CA GLY A 322 1.19 29.58 10.54
C GLY A 322 -0.18 29.85 11.21
N LYS A 323 -1.27 29.40 10.62
CA LYS A 323 -2.64 29.60 11.15
C LYS A 323 -3.40 28.27 11.10
N ARG A 324 -3.63 27.68 12.29
CA ARG A 324 -4.29 26.39 12.45
C ARG A 324 -5.70 26.39 11.82
N TRP A 325 -6.00 25.33 11.07
CA TRP A 325 -7.29 25.10 10.40
C TRP A 325 -7.68 26.22 9.41
N SER A 326 -6.73 26.98 8.87
CA SER A 326 -6.99 27.95 7.79
C SER A 326 -7.12 27.28 6.42
N VAL A 327 -6.43 26.17 6.24
CA VAL A 327 -6.52 25.29 5.07
C VAL A 327 -6.89 23.90 5.58
N VAL A 328 -7.85 23.26 4.93
CA VAL A 328 -8.34 21.93 5.27
C VAL A 328 -8.40 21.10 4.01
N SER A 329 -7.83 19.89 4.03
CA SER A 329 -7.92 18.99 2.89
C SER A 329 -9.35 18.44 2.73
N LYS A 330 -9.69 18.03 1.50
CA LYS A 330 -10.98 17.37 1.24
C LYS A 330 -11.14 16.12 2.10
N GLU A 331 -10.10 15.31 2.21
CA GLU A 331 -10.10 14.07 2.98
C GLU A 331 -10.32 14.32 4.49
N MET A 332 -9.72 15.37 5.04
CA MET A 332 -9.96 15.75 6.44
C MET A 332 -11.42 16.23 6.65
N LYS A 333 -11.95 16.97 5.69
CA LYS A 333 -13.36 17.39 5.73
C LYS A 333 -14.29 16.18 5.63
N ASP A 334 -14.04 15.27 4.70
CA ASP A 334 -14.80 14.05 4.51
C ASP A 334 -14.75 13.15 5.77
N TYR A 335 -13.58 13.07 6.43
CA TYR A 335 -13.44 12.36 7.71
C TYR A 335 -14.31 13.00 8.81
N ILE A 336 -14.24 14.32 8.98
CA ILE A 336 -15.04 15.03 10.00
C ILE A 336 -16.53 14.89 9.70
N CYS A 337 -16.93 14.87 8.43
CA CYS A 337 -18.31 14.63 8.01
C CYS A 337 -18.77 13.16 8.17
N GLY A 338 -17.89 12.23 8.53
CA GLY A 338 -18.23 10.83 8.81
C GLY A 338 -18.09 9.87 7.63
N TYR A 339 -17.59 10.33 6.48
CA TYR A 339 -17.45 9.50 5.25
C TYR A 339 -16.34 8.44 5.32
N TYR A 340 -15.53 8.42 6.37
CA TYR A 340 -14.57 7.34 6.64
C TYR A 340 -15.02 6.37 7.73
N GLY A 341 -16.07 6.72 8.46
CA GLY A 341 -16.58 5.97 9.59
C GLY A 341 -16.76 6.84 10.83
N LYS A 342 -17.12 6.21 11.94
CA LYS A 342 -17.38 6.88 13.22
C LYS A 342 -16.06 7.18 13.92
N ALA A 343 -15.81 8.45 14.24
CA ALA A 343 -14.65 8.82 15.05
C ALA A 343 -14.70 8.13 16.43
N PRO A 344 -13.56 7.64 16.95
CA PRO A 344 -13.51 6.94 18.23
C PRO A 344 -13.93 7.80 19.42
N GLY A 345 -13.61 9.09 19.37
CA GLY A 345 -13.95 10.05 20.43
C GLY A 345 -14.71 11.26 19.92
N ARG A 346 -15.10 12.13 20.86
CA ARG A 346 -15.77 13.39 20.51
C ARG A 346 -14.78 14.33 19.82
N MET A 347 -15.16 14.85 18.66
CA MET A 347 -14.45 15.92 17.97
C MET A 347 -14.68 17.28 18.64
N ASP A 348 -13.74 18.21 18.47
CA ASP A 348 -13.87 19.59 18.90
C ASP A 348 -15.00 20.29 18.12
N LYS A 349 -15.96 20.89 18.85
CA LYS A 349 -17.16 21.47 18.24
C LYS A 349 -16.85 22.68 17.35
N ASP A 350 -15.88 23.49 17.74
CA ASP A 350 -15.52 24.70 17.00
C ASP A 350 -14.80 24.33 15.71
N ILE A 351 -13.95 23.30 15.76
CA ILE A 351 -13.29 22.74 14.57
C ILE A 351 -14.33 22.12 13.62
N VAL A 352 -15.24 21.30 14.15
CA VAL A 352 -16.33 20.72 13.34
C VAL A 352 -17.16 21.82 12.66
N ALA A 353 -17.63 22.83 13.40
CA ALA A 353 -18.40 23.93 12.84
C ALA A 353 -17.65 24.68 11.75
N LYS A 354 -16.34 24.92 11.97
CA LYS A 354 -15.48 25.62 11.02
C LYS A 354 -15.25 24.83 9.74
N VAL A 355 -15.03 23.51 9.83
CA VAL A 355 -14.65 22.65 8.70
C VAL A 355 -15.87 22.22 7.90
N VAL A 356 -16.94 21.81 8.58
CA VAL A 356 -18.18 21.33 7.93
C VAL A 356 -18.84 22.47 7.16
N GLY A 357 -19.01 23.64 7.81
CA GLY A 357 -19.72 24.78 7.18
C GLY A 357 -21.14 24.37 6.77
N ASN A 358 -21.43 24.49 5.47
CA ASN A 358 -22.73 24.11 4.89
C ASN A 358 -22.76 22.66 4.34
N SER A 359 -21.73 21.85 4.59
CA SER A 359 -21.71 20.46 4.13
C SER A 359 -22.60 19.57 4.99
N GLU A 360 -23.16 18.55 4.38
CA GLU A 360 -23.95 17.54 5.08
C GLU A 360 -23.03 16.57 5.81
N MET A 361 -23.38 16.25 7.07
CA MET A 361 -22.74 15.19 7.83
C MET A 361 -23.48 13.88 7.60
N LEU A 362 -22.72 12.82 7.47
CA LEU A 362 -23.31 11.47 7.35
C LEU A 362 -24.03 11.10 8.65
N PRO A 363 -25.31 10.66 8.58
CA PRO A 363 -26.02 10.18 9.76
C PRO A 363 -25.25 9.07 10.47
N PRO A 364 -25.20 9.03 11.81
CA PRO A 364 -24.37 8.09 12.58
C PRO A 364 -24.70 6.61 12.36
N ASP A 365 -25.90 6.28 11.90
CA ASP A 365 -26.40 4.95 11.61
C ASP A 365 -26.09 4.48 10.17
N VAL A 366 -25.73 5.40 9.27
CA VAL A 366 -25.40 5.08 7.89
C VAL A 366 -23.95 4.60 7.79
N ALA A 367 -23.72 3.43 7.21
CA ALA A 367 -22.39 2.94 6.89
C ALA A 367 -21.83 3.70 5.69
N PRO A 368 -20.60 4.27 5.76
CA PRO A 368 -20.05 5.06 4.64
C PRO A 368 -19.97 4.30 3.32
N GLY A 369 -19.62 3.02 3.37
CA GLY A 369 -19.52 2.16 2.20
C GLY A 369 -20.87 1.94 1.47
N SER A 370 -22.00 2.06 2.17
CA SER A 370 -23.33 1.92 1.55
C SER A 370 -23.67 3.03 0.55
N LEU A 371 -22.93 4.15 0.60
CA LEU A 371 -23.08 5.24 -0.35
C LEU A 371 -22.39 4.96 -1.69
N VAL A 372 -21.52 3.97 -1.75
CA VAL A 372 -20.82 3.59 -2.98
C VAL A 372 -21.64 2.53 -3.69
N THR A 373 -22.24 2.90 -4.82
CA THR A 373 -23.18 2.05 -5.57
C THR A 373 -22.62 1.51 -6.88
N THR A 374 -21.37 1.82 -7.21
CA THR A 374 -20.71 1.33 -8.44
C THR A 374 -20.67 -0.19 -8.44
N THR A 375 -21.25 -0.82 -9.45
CA THR A 375 -21.25 -2.28 -9.59
C THR A 375 -20.07 -2.77 -10.41
N TYR A 376 -19.74 -4.06 -10.29
CA TYR A 376 -18.75 -4.72 -11.12
C TYR A 376 -19.10 -4.58 -12.61
N ALA A 377 -20.36 -4.80 -12.98
CA ALA A 377 -20.82 -4.67 -14.36
C ALA A 377 -20.62 -3.27 -14.95
N GLN A 378 -20.83 -2.22 -14.15
CA GLN A 378 -20.56 -0.85 -14.59
C GLN A 378 -19.07 -0.59 -14.83
N VAL A 379 -18.20 -1.16 -13.98
CA VAL A 379 -16.75 -1.06 -14.15
C VAL A 379 -16.28 -1.84 -15.38
N GLU A 380 -16.85 -3.02 -15.61
CA GLU A 380 -16.58 -3.86 -16.78
C GLU A 380 -16.98 -3.14 -18.08
N GLU A 381 -18.14 -2.49 -18.11
CA GLU A 381 -18.58 -1.68 -19.23
C GLU A 381 -17.64 -0.47 -19.46
N GLU A 382 -17.21 0.22 -18.40
CA GLU A 382 -16.33 1.40 -18.47
C GLU A 382 -14.93 1.07 -19.01
N ILE A 383 -14.33 -0.05 -18.59
CA ILE A 383 -13.01 -0.47 -19.09
C ILE A 383 -13.10 -1.05 -20.51
N GLY A 384 -14.22 -1.68 -20.84
CA GLY A 384 -14.51 -2.24 -22.16
C GLY A 384 -13.50 -3.31 -22.60
N ASP A 385 -13.17 -3.30 -23.90
CA ASP A 385 -12.30 -4.33 -24.53
C ASP A 385 -10.87 -4.41 -23.98
N LEU A 386 -10.45 -3.44 -23.17
CA LEU A 386 -9.13 -3.47 -22.53
C LEU A 386 -9.04 -4.58 -21.48
N ALA A 387 -10.14 -4.88 -20.76
CA ALA A 387 -10.21 -6.00 -19.84
C ALA A 387 -10.44 -7.31 -20.60
N LYS A 388 -9.71 -8.36 -20.23
CA LYS A 388 -9.84 -9.72 -20.76
C LYS A 388 -10.21 -10.74 -19.68
N SER A 389 -10.23 -10.31 -18.42
CA SER A 389 -10.52 -11.14 -17.26
C SER A 389 -11.22 -10.35 -16.17
N GLU A 390 -11.85 -11.05 -15.22
CA GLU A 390 -12.37 -10.45 -13.99
C GLU A 390 -11.27 -9.69 -13.23
N GLU A 391 -10.07 -10.20 -13.27
CA GLU A 391 -8.90 -9.61 -12.60
C GLU A 391 -8.52 -8.25 -13.19
N ASP A 392 -8.59 -8.08 -14.51
CA ASP A 392 -8.37 -6.80 -15.18
C ASP A 392 -9.43 -5.76 -14.77
N VAL A 393 -10.69 -6.18 -14.70
CA VAL A 393 -11.80 -5.33 -14.25
C VAL A 393 -11.57 -4.89 -12.79
N LEU A 394 -11.14 -5.81 -11.93
CA LEU A 394 -10.85 -5.51 -10.52
C LEU A 394 -9.62 -4.60 -10.36
N MET A 395 -8.57 -4.79 -11.16
CA MET A 395 -7.43 -3.87 -11.19
C MET A 395 -7.90 -2.46 -11.53
N TYR A 396 -8.76 -2.32 -12.54
CA TYR A 396 -9.31 -1.04 -12.95
C TYR A 396 -10.27 -0.43 -11.92
N ALA A 397 -11.15 -1.23 -11.31
CA ALA A 397 -12.04 -0.77 -10.23
C ALA A 397 -11.28 -0.12 -9.09
N LEU A 398 -10.13 -0.71 -8.72
CA LEU A 398 -9.33 -0.28 -7.59
C LEU A 398 -8.37 0.88 -7.92
N PHE A 399 -7.72 0.82 -9.08
CA PHE A 399 -6.68 1.76 -9.51
C PHE A 399 -6.85 2.09 -11.01
N PRO A 400 -7.84 2.91 -11.40
CA PRO A 400 -8.21 3.10 -12.81
C PRO A 400 -7.08 3.57 -13.72
N ASN A 401 -6.28 4.54 -13.27
CA ASN A 401 -5.21 5.12 -14.07
C ASN A 401 -4.05 4.13 -14.27
N GLU A 402 -3.62 3.51 -13.18
CA GLU A 402 -2.53 2.55 -13.15
C GLU A 402 -2.87 1.29 -13.96
N ALA A 403 -4.08 0.75 -13.73
CA ALA A 403 -4.56 -0.42 -14.47
C ALA A 403 -4.70 -0.14 -15.95
N ARG A 404 -5.26 1.02 -16.35
CA ARG A 404 -5.38 1.39 -17.75
C ARG A 404 -4.02 1.50 -18.42
N THR A 405 -3.04 2.14 -17.76
CA THR A 405 -1.67 2.27 -18.27
C THR A 405 -1.01 0.90 -18.42
N PHE A 406 -1.07 0.07 -17.38
CA PHE A 406 -0.49 -1.27 -17.35
C PHE A 406 -1.12 -2.17 -18.43
N LEU A 407 -2.45 -2.27 -18.46
CA LEU A 407 -3.15 -3.14 -19.42
C LEU A 407 -2.96 -2.69 -20.86
N SER A 408 -2.97 -1.37 -21.14
CA SER A 408 -2.73 -0.86 -22.49
C SER A 408 -1.35 -1.26 -23.01
N LYS A 409 -0.31 -1.15 -22.17
CA LYS A 409 1.06 -1.53 -22.51
C LYS A 409 1.15 -3.03 -22.84
N HIS A 410 0.63 -3.87 -21.97
CA HIS A 410 0.75 -5.32 -22.12
C HIS A 410 -0.12 -5.86 -23.27
N ARG A 411 -1.31 -5.28 -23.53
CA ARG A 411 -2.15 -5.67 -24.68
C ARG A 411 -1.55 -5.25 -26.03
N THR A 412 -0.78 -4.18 -26.07
CA THR A 412 -0.05 -3.78 -27.27
C THR A 412 1.09 -4.76 -27.57
N SER A 413 1.82 -5.18 -26.54
CA SER A 413 2.88 -6.19 -26.67
C SER A 413 2.32 -7.54 -27.15
N GLU A 414 1.22 -8.03 -26.54
CA GLU A 414 0.56 -9.27 -26.98
C GLU A 414 0.11 -9.23 -28.46
N LYS A 415 -0.38 -8.10 -28.95
CA LYS A 415 -0.76 -7.94 -30.36
C LYS A 415 0.45 -8.00 -31.29
N VAL A 416 1.57 -7.42 -30.88
CA VAL A 416 2.82 -7.48 -31.65
C VAL A 416 3.35 -8.90 -31.71
N ASP A 417 3.41 -9.61 -30.57
CA ASP A 417 3.83 -11.00 -30.50
C ASP A 417 2.91 -11.93 -31.33
N PHE A 418 1.59 -11.73 -31.24
CA PHE A 418 0.61 -12.48 -32.04
C PHE A 418 0.75 -12.23 -33.55
N LEU A 419 0.97 -11.00 -33.98
CA LEU A 419 1.20 -10.68 -35.38
C LEU A 419 2.51 -11.31 -35.90
N MET A 420 3.56 -11.29 -35.07
CA MET A 420 4.85 -11.93 -35.38
C MET A 420 4.71 -13.46 -35.50
N GLU A 421 3.92 -14.11 -34.63
CA GLU A 421 3.67 -15.55 -34.74
C GLU A 421 2.83 -15.93 -35.97
N GLN A 422 1.90 -15.09 -36.41
CA GLN A 422 1.13 -15.32 -37.65
C GLN A 422 1.99 -15.12 -38.91
N GLU A 423 2.86 -14.12 -38.93
CA GLU A 423 3.77 -13.91 -40.05
C GLU A 423 4.79 -15.04 -40.16
N SER A 424 5.31 -15.56 -39.05
CA SER A 424 6.23 -16.69 -39.04
C SER A 424 5.63 -18.00 -39.54
N SER A 425 4.31 -18.13 -39.51
CA SER A 425 3.59 -19.34 -40.01
C SER A 425 3.30 -19.32 -41.51
N HIS A 426 3.54 -18.23 -42.22
CA HIS A 426 3.17 -18.02 -43.64
C HIS A 426 4.32 -17.75 -44.58
N THR A 427 5.57 -17.65 -44.13
CA THR A 427 6.73 -17.40 -45.02
C THR A 427 7.45 -18.68 -45.42
N LYS A 428 7.47 -18.91 -46.71
CA LYS A 428 8.43 -19.84 -47.37
C LYS A 428 9.85 -19.30 -47.22
N GLU A 429 10.80 -20.21 -46.94
CA GLU A 429 12.23 -19.96 -46.93
C GLU A 429 12.69 -19.04 -48.07
N ASP A 430 13.10 -17.80 -47.76
CA ASP A 430 14.12 -17.01 -48.47
C ASP A 430 14.26 -15.52 -48.05
N ASP A 431 13.44 -14.97 -47.11
CA ASP A 431 13.64 -13.60 -46.60
C ASP A 431 13.70 -13.61 -45.06
N TYR A 432 14.88 -13.80 -44.49
CA TYR A 432 15.11 -13.80 -43.06
C TYR A 432 15.33 -12.36 -42.55
N VAL A 433 14.29 -11.70 -42.04
CA VAL A 433 14.46 -10.57 -41.14
C VAL A 433 14.62 -11.12 -39.72
N ASP A 434 15.75 -10.82 -39.05
CA ASP A 434 16.01 -11.30 -37.70
C ASP A 434 15.03 -10.66 -36.71
N ILE A 435 14.13 -11.47 -36.16
CA ILE A 435 13.11 -11.07 -35.15
C ILE A 435 13.76 -10.35 -33.95
N ASN A 436 15.00 -10.70 -33.61
CA ASN A 436 15.71 -10.03 -32.52
C ASN A 436 16.09 -8.60 -32.87
N GLN A 437 16.38 -8.32 -34.15
CA GLN A 437 16.61 -6.94 -34.60
C GLN A 437 15.34 -6.09 -34.52
N ILE A 438 14.19 -6.66 -34.86
CA ILE A 438 12.90 -5.94 -34.75
C ILE A 438 12.56 -5.66 -33.27
N ARG A 439 12.76 -6.61 -32.37
CA ARG A 439 12.58 -6.40 -30.92
C ARG A 439 13.50 -5.31 -30.39
N GLU A 440 14.74 -5.28 -30.82
CA GLU A 440 15.68 -4.24 -30.41
C GLU A 440 15.25 -2.86 -30.92
N LEU A 441 14.73 -2.74 -32.16
CA LEU A 441 14.22 -1.51 -32.73
C LEU A 441 12.95 -1.01 -32.00
N VAL A 442 12.05 -1.91 -31.61
CA VAL A 442 10.86 -1.58 -30.79
C VAL A 442 11.32 -1.06 -29.43
N ARG A 443 12.26 -1.73 -28.77
CA ARG A 443 12.82 -1.31 -27.49
C ARG A 443 13.48 0.06 -27.56
N VAL A 444 14.28 0.30 -28.60
CA VAL A 444 14.93 1.60 -28.84
C VAL A 444 13.89 2.70 -29.11
N ALA A 445 12.79 2.41 -29.81
CA ALA A 445 11.70 3.35 -30.02
C ALA A 445 11.00 3.72 -28.71
N GLU A 446 10.75 2.73 -27.84
CA GLU A 446 10.15 2.92 -26.52
C GLU A 446 11.06 3.73 -25.58
N GLU A 447 12.34 3.34 -25.49
CA GLU A 447 13.31 3.98 -24.60
C GLU A 447 13.67 5.42 -25.02
N SER A 448 13.68 5.69 -26.34
CA SER A 448 14.00 7.03 -26.88
C SER A 448 12.81 7.98 -26.98
N GLY A 449 11.56 7.49 -26.81
CA GLY A 449 10.36 8.28 -26.97
C GLY A 449 10.13 8.81 -28.40
N VAL A 450 10.74 8.20 -29.40
CA VAL A 450 10.64 8.60 -30.80
C VAL A 450 9.38 7.97 -31.42
N GLY A 451 8.59 8.78 -32.12
CA GLY A 451 7.31 8.34 -32.69
C GLY A 451 7.42 7.39 -33.89
N GLU A 452 8.55 7.36 -34.57
CA GLU A 452 8.81 6.48 -35.70
C GLU A 452 10.31 6.24 -35.82
N ILE A 453 10.71 4.97 -35.98
CA ILE A 453 12.07 4.55 -36.36
C ILE A 453 11.97 3.82 -37.69
N VAL A 454 12.79 4.22 -38.68
CA VAL A 454 12.91 3.56 -39.98
C VAL A 454 14.35 3.09 -40.16
N VAL A 455 14.53 1.81 -40.40
CA VAL A 455 15.84 1.22 -40.75
C VAL A 455 15.74 0.68 -42.14
N GLU A 456 16.74 0.98 -42.95
CA GLU A 456 16.84 0.52 -44.35
C GLU A 456 18.21 -0.12 -44.55
N GLU A 457 18.25 -1.44 -44.77
CA GLU A 457 19.46 -2.21 -44.96
C GLU A 457 19.26 -3.24 -46.07
N GLU A 458 20.19 -3.29 -47.02
CA GLU A 458 20.22 -4.21 -48.18
C GLU A 458 18.89 -4.36 -48.96
N GLY A 459 18.11 -3.28 -49.06
CA GLY A 459 16.84 -3.27 -49.81
C GLY A 459 15.62 -3.65 -48.97
N THR A 460 15.81 -4.03 -47.70
CA THR A 460 14.73 -4.25 -46.73
C THR A 460 14.49 -2.98 -45.89
N ARG A 461 13.24 -2.52 -45.84
CA ARG A 461 12.84 -1.33 -45.06
C ARG A 461 11.93 -1.74 -43.93
N ILE A 462 12.37 -1.56 -42.67
CA ILE A 462 11.63 -1.82 -41.47
C ILE A 462 11.21 -0.47 -40.85
N ALA A 463 9.92 -0.24 -40.64
CA ALA A 463 9.41 0.96 -40.00
C ALA A 463 8.61 0.58 -38.75
N VAL A 464 9.10 1.00 -37.56
CA VAL A 464 8.41 0.83 -36.28
C VAL A 464 7.76 2.16 -35.91
N ARG A 465 6.42 2.18 -35.74
CA ARG A 465 5.63 3.35 -35.35
C ARG A 465 4.96 3.12 -34.00
N MET A 466 5.14 4.07 -33.08
CA MET A 466 4.51 4.02 -31.77
C MET A 466 3.06 4.51 -31.81
N PRO A 467 2.09 3.83 -31.18
CA PRO A 467 0.69 4.26 -31.13
C PRO A 467 0.55 5.60 -30.40
N GLY A 468 -0.11 6.57 -31.03
CA GLY A 468 -0.39 7.89 -30.43
C GLY A 468 0.54 9.03 -30.85
N THR A 469 1.55 8.79 -31.68
CA THR A 469 2.35 9.85 -32.30
C THR A 469 1.77 10.23 -33.66
N MET A 470 1.37 11.49 -33.80
CA MET A 470 0.94 12.03 -35.09
C MET A 470 2.16 12.15 -36.01
N SER A 471 2.04 11.74 -37.28
CA SER A 471 3.09 11.98 -38.27
C SER A 471 3.37 13.47 -38.41
N ALA A 472 4.59 13.87 -38.79
CA ALA A 472 4.95 15.29 -38.98
C ALA A 472 4.04 16.01 -39.99
N GLU A 473 3.49 15.29 -40.95
CA GLU A 473 2.49 15.84 -41.92
C GLU A 473 1.13 16.08 -41.25
N ALA A 474 0.65 15.22 -40.36
CA ALA A 474 -0.60 15.40 -39.62
C ALA A 474 -0.49 16.54 -38.59
N ALA A 475 0.67 16.76 -37.99
CA ALA A 475 0.94 17.86 -37.07
C ALA A 475 0.94 19.23 -37.82
N ALA A 476 1.44 19.28 -39.03
CA ALA A 476 1.42 20.50 -39.86
C ALA A 476 0.00 20.91 -40.28
N VAL A 477 -0.89 19.96 -40.54
CA VAL A 477 -2.28 20.22 -40.91
C VAL A 477 -3.11 20.65 -39.67
N ALA A 478 -2.83 20.10 -38.49
CA ALA A 478 -3.52 20.48 -37.24
C ALA A 478 -3.11 21.88 -36.74
N ALA A 479 -1.87 22.31 -36.97
CA ALA A 479 -1.39 23.65 -36.60
C ALA A 479 -2.01 24.78 -37.43
N ALA A 480 -2.55 24.48 -38.61
CA ALA A 480 -3.18 25.48 -39.50
C ALA A 480 -4.66 25.75 -39.16
N ALA A 481 -5.29 25.03 -38.25
CA ALA A 481 -6.75 25.10 -38.00
C ALA A 481 -7.17 25.66 -36.62
N ALA A 482 -6.25 26.14 -35.76
CA ALA A 482 -6.60 26.69 -34.46
C ALA A 482 -6.66 28.23 -34.46
N PRO A 483 -7.74 28.87 -33.97
CA PRO A 483 -7.80 30.33 -33.86
C PRO A 483 -6.93 30.80 -32.67
N VAL A 484 -6.13 31.82 -32.93
CA VAL A 484 -5.23 32.47 -31.96
C VAL A 484 -6.06 33.24 -30.94
N ALA A 485 -6.14 32.77 -29.70
CA ALA A 485 -6.59 33.59 -28.57
C ALA A 485 -5.36 34.23 -27.90
N ALA A 486 -5.34 35.57 -27.89
CA ALA A 486 -4.26 36.34 -27.27
C ALA A 486 -4.25 36.17 -25.75
N VAL A 487 -3.16 35.67 -25.23
CA VAL A 487 -2.86 35.64 -23.76
C VAL A 487 -1.84 36.74 -23.47
N ALA A 488 -2.19 37.63 -22.52
CA ALA A 488 -1.31 38.68 -22.02
C ALA A 488 -0.07 38.09 -21.30
N PRO A 489 1.07 38.77 -21.37
CA PRO A 489 2.31 38.23 -20.77
C PRO A 489 2.29 38.33 -19.25
N ALA A 490 2.63 37.24 -18.59
CA ALA A 490 2.90 37.21 -17.16
C ALA A 490 4.26 37.86 -16.85
N PRO A 491 4.46 38.48 -15.66
CA PRO A 491 5.70 39.16 -15.34
C PRO A 491 6.84 38.14 -15.11
N ALA A 492 8.01 38.51 -15.59
CA ALA A 492 9.24 37.72 -15.50
C ALA A 492 9.66 37.45 -14.04
N ALA A 493 9.92 36.18 -13.73
CA ALA A 493 10.53 35.77 -12.48
C ALA A 493 12.02 36.18 -12.47
N ALA A 494 12.48 36.68 -11.32
CA ALA A 494 13.89 37.01 -11.09
C ALA A 494 14.78 35.75 -11.16
N PRO A 495 16.04 35.86 -11.60
CA PRO A 495 16.92 34.70 -11.74
C PRO A 495 17.28 34.09 -10.39
N ALA A 496 17.08 32.79 -10.27
CA ALA A 496 17.57 32.01 -9.14
C ALA A 496 19.11 31.99 -9.16
N ALA A 497 19.71 32.15 -7.98
CA ALA A 497 21.14 32.05 -7.79
C ALA A 497 21.65 30.66 -8.21
N ALA A 498 22.77 30.64 -8.91
CA ALA A 498 23.43 29.43 -9.36
C ALA A 498 23.83 28.56 -8.14
N ALA A 499 23.31 27.35 -8.09
CA ALA A 499 23.85 26.32 -7.23
C ALA A 499 25.07 25.72 -7.93
N ASP A 500 26.12 25.46 -7.16
CA ASP A 500 27.39 24.90 -7.62
C ASP A 500 27.18 23.64 -8.46
N ASP A 501 27.81 23.60 -9.63
CA ASP A 501 27.87 22.45 -10.54
C ASP A 501 28.63 21.29 -9.88
N VAL A 502 27.89 20.42 -9.21
CA VAL A 502 28.36 19.06 -8.93
C VAL A 502 28.03 18.21 -10.14
N GLU A 503 29.06 17.81 -10.91
CA GLU A 503 28.90 16.86 -12.03
C GLU A 503 28.15 15.62 -11.54
N ARG A 504 26.95 15.42 -12.09
CA ARG A 504 26.14 14.22 -11.82
C ARG A 504 26.65 13.08 -12.71
N PRO A 505 26.89 11.88 -12.17
CA PRO A 505 27.22 10.73 -12.99
C PRO A 505 26.12 10.45 -14.02
N SER A 506 26.52 10.03 -15.22
CA SER A 506 25.61 9.83 -16.38
C SER A 506 24.61 8.68 -16.23
N ASP A 507 24.66 7.95 -15.10
CA ASP A 507 23.81 6.81 -14.77
C ASP A 507 22.76 7.14 -13.66
N TRP A 508 22.52 8.41 -13.38
CA TRP A 508 21.49 8.85 -12.45
C TRP A 508 20.17 9.14 -13.16
N TYR A 509 19.12 8.44 -12.75
CA TYR A 509 17.74 8.69 -13.18
C TYR A 509 16.99 9.46 -12.09
N ALA A 510 16.35 10.58 -12.46
CA ALA A 510 15.44 11.29 -11.58
C ALA A 510 14.08 10.60 -11.61
N VAL A 511 13.67 9.99 -10.50
CA VAL A 511 12.32 9.46 -10.33
C VAL A 511 11.47 10.52 -9.66
N THR A 512 10.58 11.14 -10.43
CA THR A 512 9.53 12.03 -9.90
C THR A 512 8.28 11.22 -9.65
N ALA A 513 7.78 11.22 -8.40
CA ALA A 513 6.56 10.54 -8.06
C ALA A 513 5.40 11.51 -7.84
N PRO A 514 4.19 11.17 -8.27
CA PRO A 514 2.98 11.89 -7.90
C PRO A 514 2.64 11.70 -6.42
N MET A 515 1.85 12.60 -5.89
CA MET A 515 1.63 12.94 -4.47
C MET A 515 1.17 11.83 -3.49
N VAL A 516 1.12 10.55 -3.84
CA VAL A 516 0.79 9.44 -2.93
C VAL A 516 1.62 8.21 -3.29
N GLY A 517 2.69 7.99 -2.57
CA GLY A 517 3.52 6.79 -2.74
C GLY A 517 4.64 6.71 -1.71
N THR A 518 4.96 5.52 -1.28
CA THR A 518 6.15 5.27 -0.44
C THR A 518 7.36 5.31 -1.35
N PHE A 519 8.24 6.30 -1.15
CA PHE A 519 9.46 6.45 -1.95
C PHE A 519 10.63 5.71 -1.33
N TYR A 520 11.37 5.02 -2.17
CA TYR A 520 12.70 4.51 -1.86
C TYR A 520 13.71 5.32 -2.67
N THR A 521 14.46 6.19 -2.00
CA THR A 521 15.63 6.82 -2.61
C THR A 521 16.83 5.89 -2.45
N SER A 522 17.47 5.51 -3.55
CA SER A 522 18.78 4.86 -3.50
C SER A 522 19.86 5.94 -3.61
N ASP A 523 20.56 6.23 -2.51
CA ASP A 523 21.84 6.91 -2.62
C ASP A 523 22.89 5.90 -3.03
N ARG A 524 23.40 6.02 -4.24
CA ARG A 524 24.63 5.34 -4.65
C ARG A 524 25.82 6.07 -4.04
N LYS A 525 26.57 5.40 -3.22
CA LYS A 525 28.02 5.51 -3.10
C LYS A 525 28.60 4.15 -3.36
#